data_6511e2c386d42c6c65be836da20e04e4
#
_entry.id   6511e2c386d42c6c65be836da20e04e4
#
_cell.length_a   1.000
_cell.length_b   1.000
_cell.length_c   1.000
_cell.angle_alpha   90.00
_cell.angle_beta   90.00
_cell.angle_gamma   90.00
#
_symmetry.space_group_name_H-M   'P 1'
#
loop_
_entity.id
_entity.type
_entity.pdbx_description
1 polymer ?
#
loop_
_entity_poly.entity_id
_entity_poly.type
_entity_poly.pdbx_seq_one_letter_code
_entity_poly.pdbx_strand_id
1 'polypeptide(L)'
;MLPNVAWDENARPIELWWLRENEISLKMQGRYPRIISVDKFPRYLSHVAPPQNVRILDDAKVRLGAHIAAGTTVMPGAAYVNFNAGTTGSVMIEGRVSSSVVVGEGSDIGGGASILGVLSGTNGNAVSIGKHCLLGANSVTGIPLGDRCIVDAGIAVLEGTKVFIAQKDREALAALNAGFAFDREIYKGLELAGLSGLHFRQNSQSGQVTASISKRAIKLNAELH
;
A
#
# COMPACT_ATOMS: atom_id res chain seq x y z
N MET A 1 -13.69 -22.04 5.63
CA MET A 1 -12.48 -21.52 6.33
C MET A 1 -11.27 -21.89 5.49
N LEU A 2 -10.39 -20.96 5.20
CA LEU A 2 -9.20 -21.25 4.39
C LEU A 2 -8.18 -22.07 5.20
N PRO A 3 -7.59 -23.12 4.62
CA PRO A 3 -6.72 -24.02 5.34
C PRO A 3 -5.39 -23.35 5.75
N ASN A 4 -4.87 -23.72 6.89
CA ASN A 4 -3.49 -23.46 7.24
C ASN A 4 -2.59 -24.51 6.58
N VAL A 5 -1.45 -24.08 6.06
CA VAL A 5 -0.48 -24.92 5.37
C VAL A 5 0.90 -24.66 5.95
N ALA A 6 1.63 -25.71 6.28
CA ALA A 6 3.06 -25.65 6.53
C ALA A 6 3.83 -25.98 5.22
N TRP A 7 4.97 -25.36 5.02
CA TRP A 7 5.84 -25.60 3.89
C TRP A 7 7.16 -26.19 4.38
N ASP A 8 7.55 -27.33 3.85
CA ASP A 8 8.82 -27.95 4.16
C ASP A 8 9.98 -27.34 3.34
N GLU A 9 11.19 -27.79 3.62
CA GLU A 9 12.41 -27.35 2.93
C GLU A 9 12.45 -27.62 1.43
N ASN A 10 11.59 -28.52 0.94
CA ASN A 10 11.43 -28.84 -0.48
C ASN A 10 10.22 -28.12 -1.11
N ALA A 11 9.69 -27.09 -0.43
CA ALA A 11 8.49 -26.35 -0.84
C ALA A 11 7.23 -27.24 -1.00
N ARG A 12 7.12 -28.34 -0.25
CA ARG A 12 5.94 -29.20 -0.24
C ARG A 12 4.95 -28.68 0.78
N PRO A 13 3.67 -28.53 0.41
CA PRO A 13 2.62 -28.13 1.34
C PRO A 13 2.23 -29.32 2.24
N ILE A 14 2.11 -29.05 3.53
CA ILE A 14 1.66 -30.02 4.53
C ILE A 14 0.52 -29.40 5.30
N GLU A 15 -0.58 -30.12 5.40
CA GLU A 15 -1.75 -29.66 6.18
C GLU A 15 -1.39 -29.69 7.68
N LEU A 16 -1.63 -28.56 8.40
CA LEU A 16 -1.15 -28.38 9.77
C LEU A 16 -1.82 -29.32 10.77
N TRP A 17 -3.07 -29.68 10.54
CA TRP A 17 -3.77 -30.58 11.44
C TRP A 17 -3.17 -32.01 11.35
N TRP A 18 -2.96 -32.48 10.13
CA TRP A 18 -2.27 -33.74 9.88
C TRP A 18 -0.87 -33.75 10.51
N LEU A 19 -0.12 -32.67 10.38
CA LEU A 19 1.24 -32.55 10.94
C LEU A 19 1.22 -32.67 12.47
N ARG A 20 0.26 -32.05 13.14
CA ARG A 20 0.09 -32.15 14.61
C ARG A 20 -0.24 -33.55 15.08
N GLU A 21 -1.15 -34.25 14.40
CA GLU A 21 -1.52 -35.60 14.74
C GLU A 21 -0.37 -36.60 14.60
N ASN A 22 0.49 -36.36 13.61
CA ASN A 22 1.61 -37.24 13.32
C ASN A 22 2.94 -36.80 13.91
N GLU A 23 3.01 -35.67 14.60
CA GLU A 23 4.24 -35.04 15.08
C GLU A 23 5.13 -35.99 15.87
N ILE A 24 4.58 -36.65 16.90
CA ILE A 24 5.34 -37.54 17.78
C ILE A 24 5.88 -38.74 17.01
N SER A 25 5.03 -39.38 16.23
CA SER A 25 5.40 -40.54 15.42
C SER A 25 6.51 -40.22 14.41
N LEU A 26 6.38 -39.09 13.72
CA LEU A 26 7.38 -38.64 12.74
C LEU A 26 8.72 -38.30 13.40
N LYS A 27 8.69 -37.64 14.57
CA LYS A 27 9.92 -37.33 15.33
C LYS A 27 10.61 -38.58 15.84
N MET A 28 9.85 -39.55 16.36
CA MET A 28 10.42 -40.83 16.81
C MET A 28 11.06 -41.63 15.68
N GLN A 29 10.55 -41.51 14.46
CA GLN A 29 11.08 -42.13 13.25
C GLN A 29 12.22 -41.33 12.59
N GLY A 30 12.55 -40.12 13.11
CA GLY A 30 13.53 -39.24 12.46
C GLY A 30 13.07 -38.68 11.10
N ARG A 31 11.73 -38.66 10.85
CA ARG A 31 11.13 -38.29 9.57
C ARG A 31 10.31 -36.98 9.65
N TYR A 32 10.39 -36.28 10.78
CA TYR A 32 9.67 -34.99 10.90
C TYR A 32 10.23 -33.97 9.91
N PRO A 33 9.39 -33.38 9.07
CA PRO A 33 9.87 -32.45 8.03
C PRO A 33 10.40 -31.16 8.68
N ARG A 34 11.41 -30.56 8.09
CA ARG A 34 11.86 -29.22 8.46
C ARG A 34 10.87 -28.22 7.90
N ILE A 35 10.12 -27.55 8.79
CA ILE A 35 9.16 -26.51 8.42
C ILE A 35 9.89 -25.17 8.27
N ILE A 36 9.78 -24.56 7.09
CA ILE A 36 10.39 -23.26 6.80
C ILE A 36 9.41 -22.11 6.88
N SER A 37 8.11 -22.34 6.66
CA SER A 37 7.07 -21.33 6.80
C SER A 37 5.70 -21.93 7.03
N VAL A 38 4.80 -21.13 7.60
CA VAL A 38 3.39 -21.46 7.79
C VAL A 38 2.55 -20.31 7.24
N ASP A 39 1.51 -20.63 6.47
CA ASP A 39 0.68 -19.66 5.79
C ASP A 39 -0.78 -20.10 5.71
N LYS A 40 -1.64 -19.17 5.33
CA LYS A 40 -3.05 -19.41 4.96
C LYS A 40 -3.27 -19.07 3.50
N PHE A 41 -4.26 -19.70 2.88
CA PHE A 41 -4.71 -19.23 1.58
C PHE A 41 -5.52 -17.91 1.72
N PRO A 42 -5.31 -16.90 0.87
CA PRO A 42 -4.24 -16.77 -0.11
C PRO A 42 -2.88 -16.60 0.58
N ARG A 43 -1.91 -17.39 0.15
CA ARG A 43 -0.58 -17.43 0.74
C ARG A 43 0.34 -16.32 0.24
N TYR A 44 1.48 -16.17 0.88
CA TYR A 44 2.53 -15.27 0.45
C TYR A 44 3.28 -15.80 -0.78
N LEU A 45 4.08 -14.95 -1.40
CA LEU A 45 4.80 -15.23 -2.64
C LEU A 45 6.03 -16.14 -2.46
N SER A 46 6.41 -16.48 -1.23
CA SER A 46 7.63 -17.22 -0.87
C SER A 46 7.88 -18.54 -1.60
N HIS A 47 6.85 -19.10 -2.22
CA HIS A 47 6.96 -20.37 -2.97
C HIS A 47 6.75 -20.22 -4.47
N VAL A 48 6.77 -19.00 -4.97
CA VAL A 48 6.56 -18.67 -6.38
C VAL A 48 7.70 -17.78 -6.86
N ALA A 49 8.24 -18.05 -8.03
CA ALA A 49 9.23 -17.16 -8.64
C ALA A 49 8.59 -15.77 -8.86
N PRO A 50 9.23 -14.68 -8.42
CA PRO A 50 8.71 -13.35 -8.65
C PRO A 50 8.67 -13.02 -10.15
N PRO A 51 7.79 -12.10 -10.59
CA PRO A 51 7.79 -11.61 -11.96
C PRO A 51 9.15 -11.02 -12.38
N GLN A 52 9.42 -11.02 -13.68
CA GLN A 52 10.64 -10.39 -14.22
C GLN A 52 10.60 -8.87 -14.02
N ASN A 53 11.79 -8.27 -13.90
CA ASN A 53 11.96 -6.82 -13.75
C ASN A 53 11.25 -6.22 -12.52
N VAL A 54 11.03 -6.99 -11.48
CA VAL A 54 10.60 -6.53 -10.16
C VAL A 54 11.67 -6.85 -9.13
N ARG A 55 11.72 -6.06 -8.08
CA ARG A 55 12.64 -6.26 -6.97
C ARG A 55 11.84 -6.46 -5.69
N ILE A 56 11.81 -7.69 -5.19
CA ILE A 56 11.15 -8.06 -3.94
C ILE A 56 12.22 -8.52 -2.97
N LEU A 57 12.47 -7.72 -1.92
CA LEU A 57 13.55 -7.98 -0.97
C LEU A 57 13.15 -8.96 0.14
N ASP A 58 11.84 -9.10 0.36
CA ASP A 58 11.26 -10.08 1.28
C ASP A 58 9.92 -10.55 0.69
N ASP A 59 9.90 -11.75 0.16
CA ASP A 59 8.75 -12.34 -0.53
C ASP A 59 7.55 -12.60 0.41
N ALA A 60 7.79 -12.72 1.73
CA ALA A 60 6.74 -12.80 2.72
C ALA A 60 5.89 -11.50 2.82
N LYS A 61 6.35 -10.40 2.25
CA LYS A 61 5.61 -9.12 2.19
C LYS A 61 4.63 -9.03 1.03
N VAL A 62 4.69 -9.92 0.06
CA VAL A 62 3.82 -9.92 -1.11
C VAL A 62 2.96 -11.18 -1.10
N ARG A 63 1.65 -11.03 -1.06
CA ARG A 63 0.73 -12.15 -1.09
C ARG A 63 0.54 -12.68 -2.52
N LEU A 64 0.43 -13.99 -2.66
CA LEU A 64 0.15 -14.63 -3.94
C LEU A 64 -1.17 -14.09 -4.52
N GLY A 65 -1.12 -13.59 -5.75
CA GLY A 65 -2.24 -12.96 -6.43
C GLY A 65 -2.11 -11.43 -6.53
N ALA A 66 -1.16 -10.81 -5.81
CA ALA A 66 -0.83 -9.40 -6.01
C ALA A 66 -0.26 -9.19 -7.42
N HIS A 67 -0.62 -8.09 -8.06
CA HIS A 67 -0.04 -7.68 -9.33
C HIS A 67 1.10 -6.70 -9.10
N ILE A 68 2.33 -7.16 -9.33
CA ILE A 68 3.53 -6.32 -9.19
C ILE A 68 4.06 -6.01 -10.59
N ALA A 69 3.87 -4.78 -11.04
CA ALA A 69 4.32 -4.32 -12.35
C ALA A 69 5.85 -4.16 -12.41
N ALA A 70 6.41 -4.29 -13.62
CA ALA A 70 7.83 -4.11 -13.87
C ALA A 70 8.36 -2.76 -13.35
N GLY A 71 9.56 -2.76 -12.80
CA GLY A 71 10.19 -1.60 -12.16
C GLY A 71 9.76 -1.34 -10.71
N THR A 72 8.83 -2.14 -10.15
CA THR A 72 8.43 -2.03 -8.74
C THR A 72 9.47 -2.64 -7.82
N THR A 73 9.77 -1.92 -6.73
CA THR A 73 10.56 -2.44 -5.61
C THR A 73 9.68 -2.57 -4.37
N VAL A 74 9.68 -3.75 -3.75
CA VAL A 74 9.03 -4.01 -2.45
C VAL A 74 10.13 -4.22 -1.42
N MET A 75 10.21 -3.29 -0.45
CA MET A 75 11.23 -3.28 0.59
C MET A 75 10.89 -4.28 1.72
N PRO A 76 11.86 -4.71 2.51
CA PRO A 76 11.59 -5.49 3.72
C PRO A 76 10.99 -4.61 4.83
N GLY A 77 10.72 -5.20 5.98
CA GLY A 77 10.24 -4.44 7.14
C GLY A 77 8.75 -4.15 7.07
N ALA A 78 8.35 -2.90 6.92
CA ALA A 78 6.95 -2.47 6.99
C ALA A 78 6.14 -2.65 5.69
N ALA A 79 6.79 -3.02 4.58
CA ALA A 79 6.09 -3.26 3.33
C ALA A 79 5.09 -4.42 3.44
N TYR A 80 3.97 -4.29 2.74
CA TYR A 80 2.97 -5.35 2.61
C TYR A 80 2.09 -5.09 1.39
N VAL A 81 1.93 -6.10 0.53
CA VAL A 81 1.02 -6.03 -0.63
C VAL A 81 0.00 -7.15 -0.55
N ASN A 82 -1.27 -6.81 -0.50
CA ASN A 82 -2.35 -7.79 -0.39
C ASN A 82 -2.57 -8.54 -1.72
N PHE A 83 -3.17 -9.73 -1.64
CA PHE A 83 -3.36 -10.66 -2.78
C PHE A 83 -4.16 -10.06 -3.96
N ASN A 84 -5.02 -9.08 -3.71
CA ASN A 84 -5.86 -8.41 -4.72
C ASN A 84 -5.48 -6.94 -4.93
N ALA A 85 -4.29 -6.57 -4.52
CA ALA A 85 -3.72 -5.25 -4.67
C ALA A 85 -2.57 -5.27 -5.69
N GLY A 86 -2.04 -4.10 -6.04
CA GLY A 86 -0.88 -4.07 -6.93
C GLY A 86 -0.47 -2.70 -7.41
N THR A 87 0.46 -2.72 -8.36
CA THR A 87 1.06 -1.53 -8.99
C THR A 87 0.84 -1.54 -10.50
N THR A 88 0.87 -0.38 -11.14
CA THR A 88 0.69 -0.26 -12.59
C THR A 88 1.96 0.14 -13.36
N GLY A 89 3.08 0.22 -12.68
CA GLY A 89 4.39 0.57 -13.22
C GLY A 89 5.43 0.58 -12.12
N SER A 90 6.55 1.26 -12.33
CA SER A 90 7.63 1.41 -11.36
C SER A 90 7.14 2.15 -10.10
N VAL A 91 7.17 1.49 -8.95
CA VAL A 91 6.70 2.01 -7.65
C VAL A 91 7.66 1.57 -6.55
N MET A 92 7.96 2.46 -5.60
CA MET A 92 8.62 2.09 -4.36
C MET A 92 7.56 1.75 -3.30
N ILE A 93 7.66 0.57 -2.67
CA ILE A 93 6.76 0.14 -1.61
C ILE A 93 7.56 -0.17 -0.35
N GLU A 94 7.44 0.71 0.65
CA GLU A 94 7.96 0.53 2.01
C GLU A 94 6.83 0.49 3.04
N GLY A 95 5.59 0.67 2.60
CA GLY A 95 4.39 0.70 3.41
C GLY A 95 3.37 -0.36 3.03
N ARG A 96 2.15 -0.23 3.56
CA ARG A 96 1.07 -1.19 3.36
C ARG A 96 0.16 -0.81 2.19
N VAL A 97 0.10 -1.69 1.20
CA VAL A 97 -0.85 -1.67 0.09
C VAL A 97 -1.95 -2.69 0.37
N SER A 98 -3.06 -2.21 0.91
CA SER A 98 -4.14 -3.06 1.43
C SER A 98 -5.04 -3.62 0.33
N SER A 99 -6.12 -4.29 0.73
CA SER A 99 -7.09 -4.94 -0.16
C SER A 99 -7.64 -4.01 -1.24
N SER A 100 -7.61 -4.47 -2.48
CA SER A 100 -8.12 -3.78 -3.68
C SER A 100 -7.43 -2.46 -4.04
N VAL A 101 -6.32 -2.14 -3.40
CA VAL A 101 -5.55 -0.92 -3.68
C VAL A 101 -4.74 -1.08 -4.96
N VAL A 102 -4.79 -0.07 -5.82
CA VAL A 102 -3.94 0.04 -7.01
C VAL A 102 -3.08 1.30 -6.89
N VAL A 103 -1.76 1.15 -7.09
CA VAL A 103 -0.79 2.25 -7.00
C VAL A 103 -0.24 2.56 -8.39
N GLY A 104 -0.34 3.81 -8.79
CA GLY A 104 0.13 4.34 -10.07
C GLY A 104 1.64 4.47 -10.16
N GLU A 105 2.14 4.36 -11.39
CA GLU A 105 3.55 4.48 -11.76
C GLU A 105 4.23 5.73 -11.16
N GLY A 106 5.50 5.62 -10.80
CA GLY A 106 6.32 6.72 -10.27
C GLY A 106 5.99 7.12 -8.84
N SER A 107 5.10 6.37 -8.16
CA SER A 107 4.70 6.67 -6.79
C SER A 107 5.61 6.01 -5.77
N ASP A 108 5.71 6.65 -4.61
CA ASP A 108 6.53 6.24 -3.47
C ASP A 108 5.65 6.08 -2.22
N ILE A 109 5.57 4.86 -1.71
CA ILE A 109 4.81 4.51 -0.51
C ILE A 109 5.82 4.35 0.63
N GLY A 110 6.06 5.43 1.34
CA GLY A 110 7.10 5.54 2.38
C GLY A 110 6.94 4.58 3.55
N GLY A 111 8.00 4.42 4.31
CA GLY A 111 8.11 3.45 5.41
C GLY A 111 6.95 3.51 6.39
N GLY A 112 6.21 2.41 6.54
CA GLY A 112 5.04 2.32 7.42
C GLY A 112 3.81 3.11 6.97
N ALA A 113 3.83 3.78 5.82
CA ALA A 113 2.64 4.38 5.25
C ALA A 113 1.55 3.32 5.02
N SER A 114 0.28 3.70 5.19
CA SER A 114 -0.83 2.77 5.13
C SER A 114 -1.95 3.27 4.24
N ILE A 115 -2.18 2.55 3.15
CA ILE A 115 -3.33 2.77 2.29
C ILE A 115 -4.45 1.85 2.77
N LEU A 116 -5.60 2.41 3.16
CA LEU A 116 -6.71 1.62 3.71
C LEU A 116 -7.36 0.75 2.62
N GLY A 117 -7.76 -0.45 3.04
CA GLY A 117 -8.43 -1.39 2.14
C GLY A 117 -9.95 -1.31 2.23
N VAL A 118 -10.61 -1.87 1.21
CA VAL A 118 -12.06 -1.89 1.03
C VAL A 118 -12.84 -2.43 2.24
N LEU A 119 -12.32 -3.45 2.91
CA LEU A 119 -13.08 -4.17 3.95
C LEU A 119 -13.10 -3.49 5.31
N SER A 120 -12.19 -2.57 5.59
CA SER A 120 -12.00 -2.06 6.96
C SER A 120 -11.90 -0.55 7.10
N GLY A 121 -11.94 0.20 6.02
CA GLY A 121 -11.65 1.63 6.14
C GLY A 121 -12.36 2.59 5.18
N THR A 122 -13.08 2.08 4.19
CA THR A 122 -13.56 2.92 3.08
C THR A 122 -15.01 2.64 2.66
N ASN A 123 -15.85 2.14 3.56
CA ASN A 123 -17.27 1.82 3.26
C ASN A 123 -17.49 1.03 1.94
N GLY A 124 -16.55 0.16 1.58
CA GLY A 124 -16.61 -0.63 0.37
C GLY A 124 -15.98 0.02 -0.87
N ASN A 125 -15.44 1.24 -0.77
CA ASN A 125 -14.78 1.92 -1.89
C ASN A 125 -13.31 1.51 -1.98
N ALA A 126 -12.86 1.10 -3.18
CA ALA A 126 -11.46 0.83 -3.42
C ALA A 126 -10.65 2.14 -3.42
N VAL A 127 -9.52 2.16 -2.71
CA VAL A 127 -8.58 3.28 -2.74
C VAL A 127 -7.60 3.07 -3.88
N SER A 128 -7.49 4.05 -4.78
CA SER A 128 -6.45 4.11 -5.79
C SER A 128 -5.50 5.26 -5.49
N ILE A 129 -4.22 5.05 -5.79
CA ILE A 129 -3.19 6.08 -5.74
C ILE A 129 -2.76 6.35 -7.18
N GLY A 130 -2.84 7.60 -7.60
CA GLY A 130 -2.44 8.04 -8.94
C GLY A 130 -0.94 7.92 -9.17
N LYS A 131 -0.48 8.48 -10.29
CA LYS A 131 0.93 8.48 -10.68
C LYS A 131 1.71 9.56 -9.94
N HIS A 132 3.00 9.29 -9.72
CA HIS A 132 3.94 10.25 -9.12
C HIS A 132 3.47 10.81 -7.78
N CYS A 133 2.83 9.98 -6.95
CA CYS A 133 2.41 10.32 -5.61
C CYS A 133 3.49 9.97 -4.57
N LEU A 134 3.49 10.68 -3.45
CA LEU A 134 4.31 10.37 -2.29
C LEU A 134 3.44 10.24 -1.05
N LEU A 135 3.47 9.07 -0.42
CA LEU A 135 2.96 8.87 0.92
C LEU A 135 4.14 8.87 1.89
N GLY A 136 4.28 9.93 2.68
CA GLY A 136 5.33 10.07 3.67
C GLY A 136 5.28 8.98 4.73
N ALA A 137 6.39 8.74 5.41
CA ALA A 137 6.50 7.69 6.42
C ALA A 137 5.37 7.77 7.47
N ASN A 138 4.78 6.61 7.79
CA ASN A 138 3.66 6.48 8.74
C ASN A 138 2.42 7.34 8.41
N SER A 139 2.27 7.81 7.17
CA SER A 139 1.04 8.45 6.74
C SER A 139 -0.08 7.43 6.50
N VAL A 140 -1.33 7.89 6.56
CA VAL A 140 -2.50 7.06 6.29
C VAL A 140 -3.39 7.74 5.26
N THR A 141 -3.81 7.01 4.22
CA THR A 141 -4.88 7.50 3.35
C THR A 141 -6.03 6.50 3.27
N GLY A 142 -7.25 7.02 3.45
CA GLY A 142 -8.52 6.30 3.28
C GLY A 142 -9.35 6.86 2.14
N ILE A 143 -8.77 7.71 1.30
CA ILE A 143 -9.41 8.26 0.09
C ILE A 143 -8.54 7.97 -1.13
N PRO A 144 -9.12 7.78 -2.31
CA PRO A 144 -8.39 7.81 -3.56
C PRO A 144 -7.61 9.12 -3.75
N LEU A 145 -6.41 9.04 -4.28
CA LEU A 145 -5.60 10.19 -4.64
C LEU A 145 -5.39 10.21 -6.15
N GLY A 146 -5.57 11.35 -6.78
CA GLY A 146 -5.19 11.57 -8.17
C GLY A 146 -3.67 11.68 -8.33
N ASP A 147 -3.22 12.06 -9.51
CA ASP A 147 -1.79 12.15 -9.82
C ASP A 147 -1.08 13.25 -9.04
N ARG A 148 0.19 13.05 -8.74
CA ARG A 148 1.09 14.03 -8.10
C ARG A 148 0.62 14.52 -6.74
N CYS A 149 -0.10 13.67 -6.00
CA CYS A 149 -0.48 13.97 -4.62
C CYS A 149 0.64 13.62 -3.64
N ILE A 150 0.72 14.38 -2.56
CA ILE A 150 1.66 14.14 -1.46
C ILE A 150 0.85 14.11 -0.16
N VAL A 151 1.13 13.13 0.68
CA VAL A 151 0.68 13.10 2.08
C VAL A 151 1.93 13.14 2.94
N ASP A 152 2.14 14.20 3.72
CA ASP A 152 3.31 14.32 4.58
C ASP A 152 3.34 13.23 5.66
N ALA A 153 4.52 12.96 6.19
CA ALA A 153 4.72 11.92 7.19
C ALA A 153 3.82 12.09 8.43
N GLY A 154 3.31 10.97 8.95
CA GLY A 154 2.52 10.93 10.18
C GLY A 154 1.09 11.48 10.07
N ILE A 155 0.63 11.88 8.88
CA ILE A 155 -0.70 12.45 8.69
C ILE A 155 -1.70 11.38 8.26
N ALA A 156 -2.94 11.47 8.79
CA ALA A 156 -4.05 10.67 8.34
C ALA A 156 -5.05 11.51 7.53
N VAL A 157 -5.28 11.12 6.27
CA VAL A 157 -6.29 11.71 5.39
C VAL A 157 -7.38 10.67 5.13
N LEU A 158 -8.50 10.83 5.84
CA LEU A 158 -9.65 9.93 5.79
C LEU A 158 -10.86 10.65 5.19
N GLU A 159 -11.91 9.92 4.87
CA GLU A 159 -13.16 10.48 4.31
C GLU A 159 -13.71 11.68 5.12
N GLY A 160 -13.69 11.59 6.45
CA GLY A 160 -14.19 12.62 7.37
C GLY A 160 -13.18 13.72 7.72
N THR A 161 -11.91 13.59 7.32
CA THR A 161 -10.87 14.58 7.64
C THR A 161 -11.23 15.95 7.06
N LYS A 162 -11.27 16.98 7.90
CA LYS A 162 -11.47 18.36 7.44
C LYS A 162 -10.14 18.93 6.97
N VAL A 163 -10.09 19.32 5.71
CA VAL A 163 -8.91 19.85 5.03
C VAL A 163 -9.12 21.30 4.66
N PHE A 164 -8.24 22.17 5.13
CA PHE A 164 -8.23 23.58 4.77
C PHE A 164 -7.40 23.82 3.50
N ILE A 165 -7.95 24.58 2.55
CA ILE A 165 -7.28 24.98 1.30
C ILE A 165 -7.31 26.52 1.18
N ALA A 166 -6.13 27.13 1.25
CA ALA A 166 -6.00 28.57 1.15
C ALA A 166 -6.42 29.09 -0.25
N GLN A 167 -6.97 30.30 -0.31
CA GLN A 167 -7.46 30.91 -1.54
C GLN A 167 -6.41 30.90 -2.67
N LYS A 168 -5.16 31.20 -2.34
CA LYS A 168 -4.03 31.22 -3.30
C LYS A 168 -3.75 29.88 -4.00
N ASP A 169 -4.16 28.75 -3.38
CA ASP A 169 -3.93 27.40 -3.95
C ASP A 169 -5.15 26.92 -4.75
N ARG A 170 -6.34 27.49 -4.50
CA ARG A 170 -7.60 27.01 -5.09
C ARG A 170 -7.66 27.16 -6.61
N GLU A 171 -7.18 28.28 -7.16
CA GLU A 171 -7.17 28.50 -8.62
C GLU A 171 -6.25 27.51 -9.34
N ALA A 172 -5.04 27.29 -8.80
CA ALA A 172 -4.10 26.35 -9.37
C ALA A 172 -4.60 24.90 -9.26
N LEU A 173 -5.28 24.53 -8.17
CA LEU A 173 -5.88 23.22 -8.00
C LEU A 173 -7.09 23.02 -8.93
N ALA A 174 -7.91 24.05 -9.14
CA ALA A 174 -9.04 24.01 -10.06
C ALA A 174 -8.58 23.80 -11.51
N ALA A 175 -7.48 24.42 -11.91
CA ALA A 175 -6.89 24.24 -13.24
C ALA A 175 -6.44 22.79 -13.50
N LEU A 176 -6.02 22.06 -12.44
CA LEU A 176 -5.63 20.65 -12.54
C LEU A 176 -6.82 19.68 -12.46
N ASN A 177 -7.93 20.11 -11.88
CA ASN A 177 -9.06 19.26 -11.55
C ASN A 177 -10.35 19.80 -12.20
N ALA A 178 -10.39 19.73 -13.53
CA ALA A 178 -11.54 20.20 -14.29
C ALA A 178 -12.83 19.52 -13.81
N GLY A 179 -13.86 20.32 -13.50
CA GLY A 179 -15.15 19.85 -13.01
C GLY A 179 -15.28 19.82 -11.48
N PHE A 180 -14.23 20.12 -10.71
CA PHE A 180 -14.33 20.33 -9.28
C PHE A 180 -14.20 21.81 -8.91
N ALA A 181 -15.21 22.34 -8.22
CA ALA A 181 -15.21 23.75 -7.79
C ALA A 181 -14.54 23.90 -6.41
N PHE A 182 -13.40 24.57 -6.36
CA PHE A 182 -12.75 24.96 -5.10
C PHE A 182 -13.35 26.30 -4.58
N ASP A 183 -14.63 26.29 -4.19
CA ASP A 183 -15.44 27.47 -3.84
C ASP A 183 -15.40 27.85 -2.35
N ARG A 184 -14.83 27.02 -1.50
CA ARG A 184 -14.75 27.22 -0.04
C ARG A 184 -13.38 26.89 0.52
N GLU A 185 -13.17 27.12 1.80
CA GLU A 185 -11.89 26.93 2.45
C GLU A 185 -11.72 25.54 3.06
N ILE A 186 -12.82 24.91 3.48
CA ILE A 186 -12.77 23.60 4.18
C ILE A 186 -13.57 22.57 3.40
N TYR A 187 -12.92 21.46 3.10
CA TYR A 187 -13.47 20.28 2.43
C TYR A 187 -13.32 19.06 3.32
N LYS A 188 -14.23 18.09 3.21
CA LYS A 188 -13.99 16.75 3.75
C LYS A 188 -13.04 16.00 2.82
N GLY A 189 -12.25 15.08 3.38
CA GLY A 189 -11.37 14.22 2.56
C GLY A 189 -12.11 13.51 1.43
N LEU A 190 -13.32 13.00 1.69
CA LEU A 190 -14.15 12.35 0.68
C LEU A 190 -14.44 13.26 -0.54
N GLU A 191 -14.61 14.55 -0.33
CA GLU A 191 -14.86 15.51 -1.42
C GLU A 191 -13.61 15.74 -2.28
N LEU A 192 -12.44 15.51 -1.72
CA LEU A 192 -11.15 15.64 -2.39
C LEU A 192 -10.67 14.33 -3.01
N ALA A 193 -11.45 13.25 -2.90
CA ALA A 193 -11.11 11.94 -3.40
C ALA A 193 -10.86 11.95 -4.92
N GLY A 194 -9.74 11.38 -5.36
CA GLY A 194 -9.37 11.29 -6.77
C GLY A 194 -8.83 12.58 -7.39
N LEU A 195 -8.81 13.69 -6.67
CA LEU A 195 -8.26 14.95 -7.17
C LEU A 195 -6.72 14.89 -7.20
N SER A 196 -6.14 15.57 -8.20
CA SER A 196 -4.70 15.57 -8.48
C SER A 196 -3.99 16.79 -7.88
N GLY A 197 -2.69 16.64 -7.64
CA GLY A 197 -1.82 17.75 -7.25
C GLY A 197 -1.99 18.25 -5.81
N LEU A 198 -2.67 17.53 -4.95
CA LEU A 198 -2.90 17.89 -3.56
C LEU A 198 -1.69 17.52 -2.70
N HIS A 199 -1.14 18.47 -1.96
CA HIS A 199 -0.12 18.25 -0.95
C HIS A 199 -0.73 18.44 0.44
N PHE A 200 -1.03 17.34 1.11
CA PHE A 200 -1.60 17.32 2.46
C PHE A 200 -0.52 17.50 3.51
N ARG A 201 -0.73 18.44 4.42
CA ARG A 201 0.15 18.79 5.53
C ARG A 201 -0.65 18.99 6.81
N GLN A 202 0.02 18.93 7.94
CA GLN A 202 -0.55 19.34 9.21
C GLN A 202 0.15 20.58 9.74
N ASN A 203 -0.63 21.57 10.15
CA ASN A 203 -0.11 22.72 10.87
C ASN A 203 0.28 22.27 12.28
N SER A 204 1.57 22.35 12.61
CA SER A 204 2.11 21.86 13.89
C SER A 204 1.64 22.64 15.12
N GLN A 205 1.14 23.89 14.95
CA GLN A 205 0.62 24.69 16.06
C GLN A 205 -0.86 24.40 16.33
N SER A 206 -1.68 24.28 15.27
CA SER A 206 -3.12 24.13 15.40
C SER A 206 -3.61 22.68 15.25
N GLY A 207 -2.78 21.79 14.71
CA GLY A 207 -3.19 20.43 14.32
C GLY A 207 -4.07 20.36 13.06
N GLN A 208 -4.41 21.51 12.45
CA GLN A 208 -5.25 21.55 11.27
C GLN A 208 -4.58 20.87 10.07
N VAL A 209 -5.30 19.96 9.42
CA VAL A 209 -4.87 19.40 8.15
C VAL A 209 -5.15 20.43 7.04
N THR A 210 -4.15 20.68 6.22
CA THR A 210 -4.21 21.64 5.10
C THR A 210 -3.84 20.92 3.81
N ALA A 211 -4.33 21.42 2.67
CA ALA A 211 -3.83 21.02 1.38
C ALA A 211 -3.44 22.24 0.55
N SER A 212 -2.37 22.12 -0.21
CA SER A 212 -1.89 23.12 -1.15
C SER A 212 -1.54 22.46 -2.48
N ILE A 213 -1.26 23.27 -3.49
CA ILE A 213 -0.75 22.71 -4.76
C ILE A 213 0.61 22.04 -4.55
N SER A 214 0.76 20.81 -5.01
CA SER A 214 2.04 20.09 -4.98
C SER A 214 3.01 20.69 -6.01
N LYS A 215 4.15 21.16 -5.52
CA LYS A 215 5.25 21.72 -6.34
C LYS A 215 6.45 20.79 -6.44
N ARG A 216 6.41 19.67 -5.71
CA ARG A 216 7.53 18.72 -5.64
C ARG A 216 7.44 17.72 -6.79
N ALA A 217 8.53 17.57 -7.55
CA ALA A 217 8.68 16.44 -8.46
C ALA A 217 9.09 15.20 -7.64
N ILE A 218 8.28 14.17 -7.67
CA ILE A 218 8.62 12.87 -7.06
C ILE A 218 9.53 12.14 -8.04
N LYS A 219 10.69 11.72 -7.56
CA LYS A 219 11.64 10.87 -8.30
C LYS A 219 11.97 9.67 -7.44
N LEU A 220 11.79 8.49 -7.98
CA LEU A 220 12.25 7.26 -7.35
C LEU A 220 13.78 7.22 -7.36
N ASN A 221 14.38 6.60 -6.35
CA ASN A 221 15.82 6.45 -6.29
C ASN A 221 16.27 5.45 -7.37
N ALA A 222 17.03 5.92 -8.36
CA ALA A 222 17.49 5.10 -9.49
C ALA A 222 18.39 3.92 -9.08
N GLU A 223 19.01 3.97 -7.90
CA GLU A 223 19.83 2.86 -7.38
C GLU A 223 18.97 1.71 -6.81
N LEU A 224 17.70 1.96 -6.55
CA LEU A 224 16.76 1.02 -5.95
C LEU A 224 15.72 0.49 -6.96
N HIS A 225 15.78 0.90 -8.22
CA HIS A 225 14.83 0.52 -9.28
C HIS A 225 15.52 -0.02 -10.53
#